data_13ae2dcd940780cc7cf3c0bfb7988563
#
_entry.id   13ae2dcd940780cc7cf3c0bfb7988563
#
_cell.length_a   1.000
_cell.length_b   1.000
_cell.length_c   1.000
_cell.angle_alpha   90.00
_cell.angle_beta   90.00
_cell.angle_gamma   90.00
#
_symmetry.space_group_name_H-M   'P 1'
#
loop_
_entity.id
_entity.type
_entity.pdbx_description
1 polymer ?
#
loop_
_entity_poly.entity_id
_entity_poly.type
_entity_poly.pdbx_seq_one_letter_code
_entity_poly.pdbx_strand_id
1 'polypeptide(L)'
;MNILNRLQAWGNWFTNDPVGFLIFMVYYAAAILITLMLHEIAHGYVAYRCGDPTAKMLGRLTFDPRKHLDPLGTVSLVLLGFGWAKPVPVNPRNFRGNYLRANLLVSVAGVATNLTLFIISLFIATLLNPLLWQPEVIQYYGAKELLSSNGVAFGAIVYGMVNDSLLATPWLLHVQRFLLLFAAMNLTIAVFNLLPIPPLDGFHVLNDLVLKGRLTMNAQFYRFAQIALLLLMFSGVLISILQVITGAVESGVLNVFLLLTGTA
;
A
#
# COMPACT_ATOMS: atom_id res chain seq x y z
N MET A 1 13.10 -4.13 -10.85
CA MET A 1 12.74 -4.40 -12.28
C MET A 1 12.36 -3.06 -12.89
N ASN A 2 12.96 -2.66 -14.03
CA ASN A 2 12.58 -1.41 -14.68
C ASN A 2 11.19 -1.54 -15.34
N ILE A 3 10.58 -0.39 -15.71
CA ILE A 3 9.22 -0.34 -16.25
C ILE A 3 9.09 -1.15 -17.56
N LEU A 4 10.08 -1.06 -18.43
CA LEU A 4 10.06 -1.78 -19.70
C LEU A 4 10.04 -3.30 -19.50
N ASN A 5 10.87 -3.81 -18.60
CA ASN A 5 10.89 -5.23 -18.26
C ASN A 5 9.57 -5.70 -17.65
N ARG A 6 8.91 -4.84 -16.86
CA ARG A 6 7.60 -5.13 -16.28
C ARG A 6 6.51 -5.22 -17.34
N LEU A 7 6.45 -4.23 -18.24
CA LEU A 7 5.47 -4.23 -19.34
C LEU A 7 5.66 -5.43 -20.27
N GLN A 8 6.90 -5.78 -20.57
CA GLN A 8 7.23 -6.96 -21.37
C GLN A 8 6.82 -8.26 -20.65
N ALA A 9 7.11 -8.38 -19.35
CA ALA A 9 6.70 -9.54 -18.55
C ALA A 9 5.17 -9.68 -18.50
N TRP A 10 4.45 -8.58 -18.34
CA TRP A 10 2.99 -8.58 -18.34
C TRP A 10 2.40 -8.88 -19.72
N GLY A 11 3.00 -8.35 -20.80
CA GLY A 11 2.61 -8.69 -22.15
C GLY A 11 2.79 -10.18 -22.44
N ASN A 12 3.95 -10.74 -22.08
CA ASN A 12 4.22 -12.17 -22.23
C ASN A 12 3.26 -13.03 -21.39
N TRP A 13 2.94 -12.61 -20.16
CA TRP A 13 1.98 -13.33 -19.34
C TRP A 13 0.57 -13.28 -19.93
N PHE A 14 0.11 -12.09 -20.34
CA PHE A 14 -1.20 -11.94 -20.99
C PHE A 14 -1.33 -12.82 -22.25
N THR A 15 -0.27 -12.96 -23.04
CA THR A 15 -0.30 -13.81 -24.25
C THR A 15 -0.29 -15.30 -23.93
N ASN A 16 0.39 -15.72 -22.83
CA ASN A 16 0.50 -17.13 -22.47
C ASN A 16 -0.66 -17.63 -21.58
N ASP A 17 -1.15 -16.79 -20.68
CA ASP A 17 -2.27 -17.08 -19.77
C ASP A 17 -3.14 -15.83 -19.57
N PRO A 18 -4.01 -15.48 -20.50
CA PRO A 18 -4.86 -14.28 -20.42
C PRO A 18 -5.84 -14.35 -19.24
N VAL A 19 -6.34 -15.53 -18.89
CA VAL A 19 -7.29 -15.70 -17.78
C VAL A 19 -6.61 -15.45 -16.43
N GLY A 20 -5.46 -16.07 -16.18
CA GLY A 20 -4.68 -15.86 -14.96
C GLY A 20 -4.24 -14.40 -14.81
N PHE A 21 -3.84 -13.76 -15.92
CA PHE A 21 -3.51 -12.33 -15.93
C PHE A 21 -4.70 -11.45 -15.55
N LEU A 22 -5.89 -11.68 -16.14
CA LEU A 22 -7.08 -10.89 -15.81
C LEU A 22 -7.53 -11.09 -14.36
N ILE A 23 -7.47 -12.32 -13.85
CA ILE A 23 -7.75 -12.60 -12.44
C ILE A 23 -6.78 -11.84 -11.54
N PHE A 24 -5.48 -11.86 -11.85
CA PHE A 24 -4.48 -11.07 -11.12
C PHE A 24 -4.81 -9.57 -11.16
N MET A 25 -5.17 -9.02 -12.30
CA MET A 25 -5.52 -7.61 -12.45
C MET A 25 -6.72 -7.23 -11.57
N VAL A 26 -7.71 -8.10 -11.41
CA VAL A 26 -8.85 -7.85 -10.51
C VAL A 26 -8.40 -7.75 -9.06
N TYR A 27 -7.59 -8.69 -8.56
CA TYR A 27 -7.07 -8.62 -7.18
C TYR A 27 -6.17 -7.41 -6.96
N TYR A 28 -5.29 -7.15 -7.92
CA TYR A 28 -4.34 -6.04 -7.87
C TYR A 28 -5.07 -4.68 -7.86
N ALA A 29 -6.04 -4.50 -8.77
CA ALA A 29 -6.85 -3.30 -8.83
C ALA A 29 -7.69 -3.12 -7.55
N ALA A 30 -8.34 -4.17 -7.06
CA ALA A 30 -9.12 -4.12 -5.82
C ALA A 30 -8.24 -3.72 -4.62
N ALA A 31 -7.07 -4.35 -4.45
CA ALA A 31 -6.15 -4.06 -3.37
C ALA A 31 -5.70 -2.59 -3.40
N ILE A 32 -5.27 -2.09 -4.57
CA ILE A 32 -4.84 -0.69 -4.74
C ILE A 32 -5.99 0.29 -4.47
N LEU A 33 -7.15 0.05 -5.06
CA LEU A 33 -8.31 0.94 -4.92
C LEU A 33 -8.72 1.09 -3.47
N ILE A 34 -8.85 -0.02 -2.75
CA ILE A 34 -9.23 -0.02 -1.34
C ILE A 34 -8.15 0.68 -0.50
N THR A 35 -6.88 0.39 -0.75
CA THR A 35 -5.75 1.00 -0.02
C THR A 35 -5.74 2.53 -0.18
N LEU A 36 -5.78 3.04 -1.41
CA LEU A 36 -5.74 4.48 -1.67
C LEU A 36 -7.01 5.17 -1.19
N MET A 37 -8.17 4.57 -1.40
CA MET A 37 -9.45 5.13 -0.96
C MET A 37 -9.50 5.31 0.56
N LEU A 38 -9.12 4.29 1.32
CA LEU A 38 -9.12 4.35 2.79
C LEU A 38 -8.08 5.34 3.31
N HIS A 39 -6.90 5.42 2.68
CA HIS A 39 -5.88 6.42 2.96
C HIS A 39 -6.44 7.84 2.83
N GLU A 40 -7.09 8.17 1.71
CA GLU A 40 -7.66 9.48 1.44
C GLU A 40 -8.84 9.80 2.36
N ILE A 41 -9.72 8.83 2.63
CA ILE A 41 -10.82 9.00 3.58
C ILE A 41 -10.29 9.31 4.97
N ALA A 42 -9.20 8.69 5.39
CA ALA A 42 -8.59 8.93 6.70
C ALA A 42 -8.14 10.38 6.86
N HIS A 43 -7.44 10.95 5.87
CA HIS A 43 -7.07 12.37 5.85
C HIS A 43 -8.29 13.28 5.99
N GLY A 44 -9.30 13.07 5.16
CA GLY A 44 -10.51 13.90 5.17
C GLY A 44 -11.32 13.74 6.46
N TYR A 45 -11.38 12.54 7.03
CA TYR A 45 -12.06 12.28 8.28
C TYR A 45 -11.37 12.97 9.48
N VAL A 46 -10.05 12.84 9.57
CA VAL A 46 -9.29 13.51 10.64
C VAL A 46 -9.34 15.02 10.48
N ALA A 47 -9.25 15.57 9.25
CA ALA A 47 -9.46 16.98 8.99
C ALA A 47 -10.83 17.47 9.47
N TYR A 48 -11.89 16.69 9.17
CA TYR A 48 -13.24 16.99 9.68
C TYR A 48 -13.30 17.01 11.22
N ARG A 49 -12.65 16.04 11.87
CA ARG A 49 -12.57 16.01 13.35
C ARG A 49 -11.76 17.18 13.92
N CYS A 50 -10.80 17.69 13.17
CA CYS A 50 -10.02 18.89 13.52
C CYS A 50 -10.75 20.20 13.19
N GLY A 51 -11.96 20.16 12.64
CA GLY A 51 -12.80 21.33 12.40
C GLY A 51 -12.95 21.75 10.93
N ASP A 52 -12.31 21.04 10.00
CA ASP A 52 -12.43 21.34 8.56
C ASP A 52 -13.56 20.50 7.91
N PRO A 53 -14.71 21.10 7.56
CA PRO A 53 -15.81 20.38 6.93
C PRO A 53 -15.63 20.18 5.41
N THR A 54 -14.55 20.69 4.81
CA THR A 54 -14.38 20.80 3.35
C THR A 54 -14.56 19.46 2.65
N ALA A 55 -13.87 18.41 3.07
CA ALA A 55 -13.97 17.08 2.49
C ALA A 55 -15.40 16.51 2.59
N LYS A 56 -16.05 16.70 3.72
CA LYS A 56 -17.42 16.27 3.96
C LYS A 56 -18.42 17.00 3.07
N MET A 57 -18.32 18.33 2.98
CA MET A 57 -19.21 19.15 2.16
C MET A 57 -19.10 18.85 0.67
N LEU A 58 -17.90 18.46 0.21
CA LEU A 58 -17.64 18.05 -1.18
C LEU A 58 -17.96 16.57 -1.45
N GLY A 59 -18.55 15.86 -0.49
CA GLY A 59 -18.94 14.46 -0.64
C GLY A 59 -17.75 13.51 -0.85
N ARG A 60 -16.57 13.87 -0.27
CA ARG A 60 -15.33 13.10 -0.40
C ARG A 60 -15.14 12.06 0.72
N LEU A 61 -15.93 12.13 1.81
CA LEU A 61 -15.98 11.11 2.87
C LEU A 61 -16.97 10.02 2.49
N THR A 62 -16.62 9.22 1.49
CA THR A 62 -17.48 8.17 0.91
C THR A 62 -16.62 7.00 0.43
N PHE A 63 -17.20 5.80 0.39
CA PHE A 63 -16.59 4.60 -0.21
C PHE A 63 -16.84 4.48 -1.73
N ASP A 64 -17.36 5.52 -2.39
CA ASP A 64 -17.46 5.56 -3.85
C ASP A 64 -16.06 5.74 -4.47
N PRO A 65 -15.47 4.72 -5.12
CA PRO A 65 -14.12 4.80 -5.66
C PRO A 65 -13.95 5.90 -6.72
N ARG A 66 -15.00 6.24 -7.46
CA ARG A 66 -14.97 7.30 -8.48
C ARG A 66 -14.63 8.66 -7.91
N LYS A 67 -14.86 8.87 -6.61
CA LYS A 67 -14.51 10.12 -5.92
C LYS A 67 -13.03 10.21 -5.56
N HIS A 68 -12.32 9.07 -5.48
CA HIS A 68 -10.93 8.98 -5.02
C HIS A 68 -9.94 8.69 -6.15
N LEU A 69 -10.44 8.25 -7.30
CA LEU A 69 -9.61 7.91 -8.45
C LEU A 69 -9.27 9.15 -9.29
N ASP A 70 -8.00 9.27 -9.63
CA ASP A 70 -7.52 10.05 -10.76
C ASP A 70 -7.35 9.10 -11.96
N PRO A 71 -7.99 9.34 -13.11
CA PRO A 71 -7.91 8.42 -14.23
C PRO A 71 -6.48 8.16 -14.72
N LEU A 72 -5.66 9.21 -14.83
CA LEU A 72 -4.26 9.06 -15.26
C LEU A 72 -3.41 8.40 -14.18
N GLY A 73 -3.60 8.81 -12.92
CA GLY A 73 -2.91 8.20 -11.78
C GLY A 73 -3.23 6.72 -11.64
N THR A 74 -4.50 6.33 -11.84
CA THR A 74 -4.93 4.93 -11.77
C THR A 74 -4.34 4.10 -12.92
N VAL A 75 -4.40 4.60 -14.15
CA VAL A 75 -3.80 3.91 -15.30
C VAL A 75 -2.29 3.77 -15.11
N SER A 76 -1.61 4.83 -14.67
CA SER A 76 -0.17 4.80 -14.39
C SER A 76 0.16 3.77 -13.30
N LEU A 77 -0.65 3.69 -12.25
CA LEU A 77 -0.46 2.74 -11.15
C LEU A 77 -0.57 1.29 -11.64
N VAL A 78 -1.57 1.00 -12.47
CA VAL A 78 -1.76 -0.33 -13.04
C VAL A 78 -0.64 -0.68 -14.02
N LEU A 79 -0.32 0.19 -14.98
CA LEU A 79 0.64 -0.12 -16.04
C LEU A 79 2.10 0.02 -15.58
N LEU A 80 2.42 1.09 -14.88
CA LEU A 80 3.80 1.45 -14.54
C LEU A 80 4.19 1.02 -13.11
N GLY A 81 3.19 0.70 -12.26
CA GLY A 81 3.42 0.31 -10.87
C GLY A 81 3.57 1.48 -9.91
N PHE A 82 3.36 2.70 -10.40
CA PHE A 82 3.23 3.91 -9.61
C PHE A 82 2.12 4.78 -10.18
N GLY A 83 1.50 5.56 -9.33
CA GLY A 83 0.38 6.43 -9.69
C GLY A 83 -0.01 7.29 -8.49
N TRP A 84 -1.10 7.98 -8.64
CA TRP A 84 -1.65 8.83 -7.60
C TRP A 84 -3.16 8.73 -7.55
N ALA A 85 -3.70 8.95 -6.34
CA ALA A 85 -5.12 9.13 -6.12
C ALA A 85 -5.51 10.59 -6.37
N LYS A 86 -6.79 10.86 -6.46
CA LYS A 86 -7.32 12.21 -6.40
C LYS A 86 -7.32 12.66 -4.94
N PRO A 87 -6.47 13.63 -4.53
CA PRO A 87 -6.33 13.98 -3.12
C PRO A 87 -7.64 14.49 -2.53
N VAL A 88 -7.89 14.16 -1.26
CA VAL A 88 -9.03 14.73 -0.53
C VAL A 88 -8.69 16.20 -0.18
N PRO A 89 -9.56 17.16 -0.52
CA PRO A 89 -9.29 18.56 -0.23
C PRO A 89 -9.39 18.83 1.27
N VAL A 90 -8.32 19.40 1.81
CA VAL A 90 -8.20 19.84 3.21
C VAL A 90 -7.92 21.33 3.20
N ASN A 91 -8.67 22.10 4.02
CA ASN A 91 -8.44 23.53 4.21
C ASN A 91 -7.94 23.79 5.65
N PRO A 92 -6.63 23.90 5.85
CA PRO A 92 -6.05 24.08 7.18
C PRO A 92 -6.50 25.35 7.92
N ARG A 93 -7.06 26.34 7.21
CA ARG A 93 -7.60 27.56 7.83
C ARG A 93 -8.85 27.29 8.67
N ASN A 94 -9.51 26.17 8.44
CA ASN A 94 -10.69 25.75 9.20
C ASN A 94 -10.34 24.97 10.48
N PHE A 95 -9.06 24.63 10.69
CA PHE A 95 -8.67 23.86 11.88
C PHE A 95 -8.93 24.64 13.16
N ARG A 96 -9.44 23.93 14.16
CA ARG A 96 -9.72 24.47 15.49
C ARG A 96 -8.56 24.14 16.43
N GLY A 97 -8.17 25.12 17.26
CA GLY A 97 -7.11 24.94 18.24
C GLY A 97 -5.71 25.04 17.64
N ASN A 98 -4.81 24.14 18.01
CA ASN A 98 -3.43 24.20 17.57
C ASN A 98 -3.29 23.69 16.12
N TYR A 99 -2.93 24.59 15.21
CA TYR A 99 -2.73 24.32 13.78
C TYR A 99 -1.73 23.18 13.51
N LEU A 100 -0.53 23.25 14.13
CA LEU A 100 0.52 22.26 13.89
C LEU A 100 0.07 20.86 14.31
N ARG A 101 -0.61 20.77 15.46
CA ARG A 101 -1.15 19.49 15.93
C ARG A 101 -2.21 18.95 14.98
N ALA A 102 -3.14 19.79 14.52
CA ALA A 102 -4.18 19.37 13.60
C ALA A 102 -3.58 18.91 12.25
N ASN A 103 -2.64 19.69 11.70
CA ASN A 103 -1.96 19.36 10.45
C ASN A 103 -1.18 18.05 10.56
N LEU A 104 -0.42 17.85 11.64
CA LEU A 104 0.29 16.60 11.93
C LEU A 104 -0.67 15.41 12.00
N LEU A 105 -1.79 15.53 12.73
CA LEU A 105 -2.78 14.45 12.83
C LEU A 105 -3.38 14.08 11.47
N VAL A 106 -3.67 15.08 10.64
CA VAL A 106 -4.15 14.86 9.28
C VAL A 106 -3.08 14.14 8.45
N SER A 107 -1.84 14.61 8.47
CA SER A 107 -0.75 14.01 7.68
C SER A 107 -0.42 12.56 8.10
N VAL A 108 -0.54 12.24 9.40
CA VAL A 108 -0.30 10.86 9.88
C VAL A 108 -1.49 9.93 9.59
N ALA A 109 -2.69 10.46 9.39
CA ALA A 109 -3.92 9.66 9.32
C ALA A 109 -3.90 8.60 8.21
N GLY A 110 -3.47 8.96 7.00
CA GLY A 110 -3.36 8.04 5.86
C GLY A 110 -2.36 6.92 6.12
N VAL A 111 -1.18 7.29 6.57
CA VAL A 111 -0.11 6.34 6.91
C VAL A 111 -0.53 5.38 8.03
N ALA A 112 -1.11 5.90 9.11
CA ALA A 112 -1.60 5.09 10.23
C ALA A 112 -2.69 4.10 9.79
N THR A 113 -3.60 4.52 8.90
CA THR A 113 -4.63 3.66 8.33
C THR A 113 -4.00 2.53 7.54
N ASN A 114 -3.05 2.83 6.66
CA ASN A 114 -2.40 1.80 5.85
C ASN A 114 -1.57 0.82 6.70
N LEU A 115 -0.83 1.31 7.72
CA LEU A 115 -0.13 0.41 8.64
C LEU A 115 -1.08 -0.50 9.41
N THR A 116 -2.23 0.02 9.83
CA THR A 116 -3.26 -0.77 10.51
C THR A 116 -3.82 -1.85 9.59
N LEU A 117 -4.13 -1.51 8.35
CA LEU A 117 -4.63 -2.45 7.34
C LEU A 117 -3.57 -3.52 6.99
N PHE A 118 -2.31 -3.14 6.87
CA PHE A 118 -1.19 -4.08 6.71
C PHE A 118 -1.15 -5.09 7.86
N ILE A 119 -1.14 -4.61 9.11
CA ILE A 119 -1.07 -5.45 10.32
C ILE A 119 -2.25 -6.42 10.37
N ILE A 120 -3.48 -5.94 10.16
CA ILE A 120 -4.69 -6.77 10.19
C ILE A 120 -4.65 -7.83 9.09
N SER A 121 -4.31 -7.43 7.86
CA SER A 121 -4.30 -8.35 6.71
C SER A 121 -3.25 -9.43 6.85
N LEU A 122 -2.04 -9.06 7.28
CA LEU A 122 -0.95 -10.02 7.49
C LEU A 122 -1.27 -10.97 8.65
N PHE A 123 -1.88 -10.47 9.74
CA PHE A 123 -2.31 -11.31 10.85
C PHE A 123 -3.36 -12.34 10.42
N ILE A 124 -4.39 -11.92 9.68
CA ILE A 124 -5.40 -12.84 9.15
C ILE A 124 -4.75 -13.84 8.19
N ALA A 125 -3.85 -13.41 7.31
CA ALA A 125 -3.12 -14.31 6.42
C ALA A 125 -2.30 -15.36 7.20
N THR A 126 -1.67 -14.95 8.31
CA THR A 126 -0.93 -15.87 9.19
C THR A 126 -1.84 -16.91 9.82
N LEU A 127 -3.03 -16.51 10.30
CA LEU A 127 -4.01 -17.46 10.87
C LEU A 127 -4.56 -18.45 9.85
N LEU A 128 -4.72 -18.03 8.59
CA LEU A 128 -5.24 -18.87 7.52
C LEU A 128 -4.17 -19.80 6.90
N ASN A 129 -2.90 -19.48 7.08
CA ASN A 129 -1.80 -20.23 6.45
C ASN A 129 -1.81 -21.74 6.74
N PRO A 130 -1.97 -22.21 8.00
CA PRO A 130 -2.02 -23.64 8.29
C PRO A 130 -3.29 -24.35 7.76
N LEU A 131 -4.33 -23.58 7.43
CA LEU A 131 -5.55 -24.13 6.83
C LEU A 131 -5.45 -24.21 5.29
N LEU A 132 -4.58 -23.40 4.70
CA LEU A 132 -4.39 -23.34 3.25
C LEU A 132 -3.53 -24.48 2.73
N TRP A 133 -2.38 -24.72 3.37
CA TRP A 133 -1.34 -25.61 2.87
C TRP A 133 -1.44 -27.02 3.48
N GLN A 134 -1.02 -28.02 2.71
CA GLN A 134 -0.75 -29.34 3.27
C GLN A 134 0.34 -29.25 4.34
N PRO A 135 0.25 -30.03 5.45
CA PRO A 135 1.23 -29.97 6.54
C PRO A 135 2.68 -30.18 6.08
N GLU A 136 2.89 -31.05 5.10
CA GLU A 136 4.21 -31.36 4.53
C GLU A 136 4.83 -30.13 3.82
N VAL A 137 4.01 -29.30 3.20
CA VAL A 137 4.45 -28.04 2.55
C VAL A 137 4.94 -27.06 3.60
N ILE A 138 4.19 -26.90 4.69
CA ILE A 138 4.59 -26.03 5.81
C ILE A 138 5.86 -26.53 6.46
N GLN A 139 5.98 -27.84 6.66
CA GLN A 139 7.18 -28.45 7.24
C GLN A 139 8.41 -28.27 6.34
N TYR A 140 8.24 -28.32 5.02
CA TYR A 140 9.34 -28.21 4.06
C TYR A 140 9.82 -26.78 3.88
N TYR A 141 8.90 -25.82 3.68
CA TYR A 141 9.24 -24.42 3.37
C TYR A 141 9.31 -23.52 4.61
N GLY A 142 8.57 -23.88 5.67
CA GLY A 142 8.32 -23.00 6.82
C GLY A 142 7.23 -21.97 6.56
N ALA A 143 6.47 -21.63 7.59
CA ALA A 143 5.35 -20.68 7.48
C ALA A 143 5.79 -19.28 7.02
N LYS A 144 6.99 -18.85 7.41
CA LYS A 144 7.54 -17.54 7.02
C LYS A 144 7.75 -17.43 5.52
N GLU A 145 8.31 -18.44 4.87
CA GLU A 145 8.55 -18.46 3.42
C GLU A 145 7.26 -18.52 2.60
N LEU A 146 6.19 -19.05 3.18
CA LEU A 146 4.88 -19.13 2.56
C LEU A 146 4.08 -17.82 2.67
N LEU A 147 4.43 -16.94 3.61
CA LEU A 147 3.70 -15.71 3.94
C LEU A 147 4.42 -14.43 3.51
N SER A 148 5.75 -14.41 3.54
CA SER A 148 6.55 -13.22 3.26
C SER A 148 6.47 -12.80 1.80
N SER A 149 6.38 -11.50 1.54
CA SER A 149 6.43 -10.93 0.18
C SER A 149 7.75 -11.20 -0.54
N ASN A 150 8.83 -11.49 0.21
CA ASN A 150 10.12 -11.93 -0.31
C ASN A 150 10.30 -13.46 -0.28
N GLY A 151 9.29 -14.19 0.20
CA GLY A 151 9.31 -15.64 0.32
C GLY A 151 9.06 -16.36 -1.00
N VAL A 152 9.39 -17.64 -1.02
CA VAL A 152 9.33 -18.49 -2.23
C VAL A 152 7.91 -18.66 -2.80
N ALA A 153 6.88 -18.62 -1.93
CA ALA A 153 5.50 -18.85 -2.34
C ALA A 153 4.77 -17.59 -2.80
N PHE A 154 5.24 -16.38 -2.44
CA PHE A 154 4.50 -15.13 -2.71
C PHE A 154 4.14 -14.97 -4.18
N GLY A 155 5.10 -15.10 -5.08
CA GLY A 155 4.85 -14.99 -6.51
C GLY A 155 3.86 -16.04 -7.00
N ALA A 156 4.00 -17.30 -6.58
CA ALA A 156 3.10 -18.37 -6.96
C ALA A 156 1.67 -18.11 -6.49
N ILE A 157 1.48 -17.67 -5.24
CA ILE A 157 0.17 -17.30 -4.70
C ILE A 157 -0.44 -16.14 -5.48
N VAL A 158 0.33 -15.06 -5.60
CA VAL A 158 -0.15 -13.80 -6.20
C VAL A 158 -0.49 -13.98 -7.68
N TYR A 159 0.30 -14.75 -8.39
CA TYR A 159 0.06 -15.03 -9.82
C TYR A 159 -0.88 -16.22 -10.08
N GLY A 160 -1.29 -16.95 -9.03
CA GLY A 160 -2.20 -18.10 -9.14
C GLY A 160 -1.55 -19.33 -9.78
N MET A 161 -0.25 -19.49 -9.57
CA MET A 161 0.56 -20.60 -10.13
C MET A 161 0.80 -21.72 -9.10
N VAL A 162 0.00 -21.76 -8.03
CA VAL A 162 0.10 -22.80 -7.01
C VAL A 162 -0.58 -24.07 -7.52
N ASN A 163 0.09 -25.21 -7.39
CA ASN A 163 -0.51 -26.50 -7.71
C ASN A 163 -1.51 -26.88 -6.61
N ASP A 164 -2.73 -27.25 -6.99
CA ASP A 164 -3.81 -27.64 -6.07
C ASP A 164 -3.43 -28.81 -5.17
N SER A 165 -2.54 -29.70 -5.61
CA SER A 165 -2.07 -30.83 -4.79
C SER A 165 -1.27 -30.40 -3.54
N LEU A 166 -0.76 -29.18 -3.51
CA LEU A 166 -0.04 -28.59 -2.36
C LEU A 166 -1.01 -27.96 -1.33
N LEU A 167 -2.27 -27.82 -1.68
CA LEU A 167 -3.27 -27.12 -0.88
C LEU A 167 -4.14 -28.10 -0.11
N ALA A 168 -4.31 -27.83 1.20
CA ALA A 168 -5.31 -28.53 2.03
C ALA A 168 -6.72 -27.98 1.74
N THR A 169 -6.83 -26.67 1.48
CA THR A 169 -8.11 -26.01 1.24
C THR A 169 -7.99 -25.04 0.04
N PRO A 170 -8.17 -25.52 -1.20
CA PRO A 170 -7.88 -24.74 -2.42
C PRO A 170 -8.61 -23.41 -2.54
N TRP A 171 -9.87 -23.30 -2.10
CA TRP A 171 -10.62 -22.05 -2.17
C TRP A 171 -10.02 -20.92 -1.30
N LEU A 172 -9.31 -21.27 -0.22
CA LEU A 172 -8.61 -20.30 0.63
C LEU A 172 -7.46 -19.59 -0.10
N LEU A 173 -6.94 -20.16 -1.20
CA LEU A 173 -5.91 -19.51 -2.00
C LEU A 173 -6.35 -18.13 -2.49
N HIS A 174 -7.62 -17.97 -2.85
CA HIS A 174 -8.16 -16.68 -3.30
C HIS A 174 -8.17 -15.64 -2.19
N VAL A 175 -8.51 -16.04 -0.97
CA VAL A 175 -8.49 -15.16 0.21
C VAL A 175 -7.06 -14.79 0.57
N GLN A 176 -6.16 -15.78 0.63
CA GLN A 176 -4.75 -15.57 0.94
C GLN A 176 -4.06 -14.65 -0.08
N ARG A 177 -4.35 -14.86 -1.37
CA ARG A 177 -3.88 -14.03 -2.48
C ARG A 177 -4.26 -12.56 -2.28
N PHE A 178 -5.54 -12.29 -1.98
CA PHE A 178 -5.98 -10.93 -1.72
C PHE A 178 -5.31 -10.34 -0.48
N LEU A 179 -5.28 -11.06 0.64
CA LEU A 179 -4.70 -10.58 1.89
C LEU A 179 -3.22 -10.24 1.77
N LEU A 180 -2.42 -11.09 1.12
CA LEU A 180 -0.99 -10.85 0.93
C LEU A 180 -0.74 -9.67 -0.01
N LEU A 181 -1.48 -9.56 -1.13
CA LEU A 181 -1.41 -8.40 -2.01
C LEU A 181 -1.80 -7.12 -1.29
N PHE A 182 -2.91 -7.16 -0.54
CA PHE A 182 -3.43 -6.00 0.18
C PHE A 182 -2.49 -5.58 1.30
N ALA A 183 -1.90 -6.53 2.04
CA ALA A 183 -0.88 -6.25 3.04
C ALA A 183 0.36 -5.57 2.42
N ALA A 184 0.91 -6.16 1.36
CA ALA A 184 2.08 -5.61 0.66
C ALA A 184 1.83 -4.20 0.12
N MET A 185 0.64 -3.93 -0.47
CA MET A 185 0.25 -2.61 -0.98
C MET A 185 0.13 -1.59 0.14
N ASN A 186 -0.56 -1.94 1.24
CA ASN A 186 -0.71 -1.04 2.37
C ASN A 186 0.63 -0.68 3.01
N LEU A 187 1.52 -1.66 3.21
CA LEU A 187 2.85 -1.40 3.75
C LEU A 187 3.68 -0.52 2.81
N THR A 188 3.68 -0.83 1.51
CA THR A 188 4.44 -0.06 0.52
C THR A 188 3.97 1.39 0.46
N ILE A 189 2.65 1.63 0.43
CA ILE A 189 2.08 2.98 0.39
C ILE A 189 2.34 3.73 1.70
N ALA A 190 2.28 3.05 2.86
CA ALA A 190 2.61 3.66 4.14
C ALA A 190 4.08 4.11 4.19
N VAL A 191 5.03 3.24 3.83
CA VAL A 191 6.46 3.56 3.82
C VAL A 191 6.78 4.65 2.78
N PHE A 192 6.17 4.57 1.60
CA PHE A 192 6.33 5.59 0.56
C PHE A 192 5.87 6.96 1.05
N ASN A 193 4.67 7.05 1.64
CA ASN A 193 4.15 8.31 2.14
C ASN A 193 4.88 8.83 3.39
N LEU A 194 5.66 8.00 4.10
CA LEU A 194 6.53 8.45 5.19
C LEU A 194 7.84 9.09 4.72
N LEU A 195 8.17 9.02 3.44
CA LEU A 195 9.36 9.69 2.92
C LEU A 195 9.25 11.21 3.12
N PRO A 196 10.30 11.88 3.62
CA PRO A 196 10.28 13.32 3.90
C PRO A 196 10.46 14.16 2.62
N ILE A 197 9.74 13.83 1.57
CA ILE A 197 9.84 14.45 0.23
C ILE A 197 8.48 15.03 -0.15
N PRO A 198 8.35 16.32 -0.49
CA PRO A 198 7.11 16.86 -1.04
C PRO A 198 6.73 16.16 -2.36
N PRO A 199 5.45 15.86 -2.59
CA PRO A 199 4.25 16.24 -1.84
C PRO A 199 3.76 15.18 -0.84
N LEU A 200 4.61 14.24 -0.40
CA LEU A 200 4.22 13.12 0.45
C LEU A 200 3.90 13.56 1.88
N ASP A 201 3.11 12.77 2.61
CA ASP A 201 2.70 13.05 3.98
C ASP A 201 3.87 13.19 4.95
N GLY A 202 4.92 12.37 4.77
CA GLY A 202 6.13 12.37 5.57
C GLY A 202 6.86 13.72 5.56
N PHE A 203 6.75 14.50 4.48
CA PHE A 203 7.25 15.87 4.46
C PHE A 203 6.50 16.75 5.47
N HIS A 204 5.17 16.68 5.49
CA HIS A 204 4.35 17.44 6.45
C HIS A 204 4.60 16.97 7.87
N VAL A 205 4.73 15.67 8.10
CA VAL A 205 5.09 15.10 9.41
C VAL A 205 6.44 15.64 9.88
N LEU A 206 7.47 15.62 9.04
CA LEU A 206 8.79 16.16 9.37
C LEU A 206 8.72 17.66 9.67
N ASN A 207 8.01 18.41 8.82
CA ASN A 207 7.91 19.86 8.97
C ASN A 207 7.18 20.25 10.26
N ASP A 208 6.07 19.59 10.60
CA ASP A 208 5.25 19.95 11.75
C ASP A 208 5.86 19.45 13.07
N LEU A 209 6.40 18.23 13.09
CA LEU A 209 6.92 17.59 14.29
C LEU A 209 8.32 18.09 14.66
N VAL A 210 9.23 18.15 13.67
CA VAL A 210 10.66 18.46 13.89
C VAL A 210 10.93 19.94 13.66
N LEU A 211 10.49 20.48 12.55
CA LEU A 211 10.81 21.85 12.11
C LEU A 211 9.78 22.88 12.61
N LYS A 212 8.72 22.45 13.31
CA LYS A 212 7.68 23.31 13.90
C LYS A 212 7.03 24.26 12.88
N GLY A 213 6.79 23.76 11.66
CA GLY A 213 6.15 24.51 10.60
C GLY A 213 7.02 25.60 9.94
N ARG A 214 8.34 25.56 10.17
CA ARG A 214 9.26 26.62 9.67
C ARG A 214 9.56 26.55 8.18
N LEU A 215 9.39 25.38 7.55
CA LEU A 215 9.58 25.24 6.11
C LEU A 215 8.31 25.68 5.37
N THR A 216 8.38 26.87 4.80
CA THR A 216 7.36 27.33 3.82
C THR A 216 7.95 27.16 2.42
N MET A 217 7.30 26.37 1.60
CA MET A 217 7.75 26.09 0.24
C MET A 217 6.88 26.83 -0.77
N ASN A 218 7.51 27.41 -1.78
CA ASN A 218 6.78 28.01 -2.88
C ASN A 218 6.30 26.96 -3.89
N ALA A 219 5.36 27.33 -4.76
CA ALA A 219 4.79 26.43 -5.75
C ALA A 219 5.83 25.86 -6.75
N GLN A 220 6.90 26.61 -7.03
CA GLN A 220 7.98 26.16 -7.92
C GLN A 220 8.76 25.02 -7.29
N PHE A 221 9.07 25.12 -6.00
CA PHE A 221 9.78 24.06 -5.28
C PHE A 221 8.93 22.78 -5.20
N TYR A 222 7.61 22.89 -4.95
CA TYR A 222 6.71 21.74 -4.99
C TYR A 222 6.72 21.03 -6.34
N ARG A 223 6.63 21.78 -7.45
CA ARG A 223 6.71 21.22 -8.80
C ARG A 223 8.06 20.55 -9.06
N PHE A 224 9.15 21.18 -8.64
CA PHE A 224 10.49 20.58 -8.77
C PHE A 224 10.59 19.27 -7.98
N ALA A 225 10.13 19.25 -6.73
CA ALA A 225 10.13 18.05 -5.90
C ALA A 225 9.27 16.91 -6.50
N GLN A 226 8.11 17.23 -7.08
CA GLN A 226 7.28 16.25 -7.80
C GLN A 226 8.00 15.66 -9.01
N ILE A 227 8.66 16.50 -9.82
CA ILE A 227 9.43 16.02 -10.98
C ILE A 227 10.62 15.17 -10.52
N ALA A 228 11.35 15.60 -9.49
CA ALA A 228 12.46 14.86 -8.94
C ALA A 228 12.02 13.49 -8.37
N LEU A 229 10.87 13.44 -7.67
CA LEU A 229 10.27 12.21 -7.17
C LEU A 229 9.90 11.26 -8.32
N LEU A 230 9.29 11.77 -9.40
CA LEU A 230 8.97 10.97 -10.58
C LEU A 230 10.25 10.41 -11.22
N LEU A 231 11.28 11.21 -11.42
CA LEU A 231 12.56 10.75 -11.97
C LEU A 231 13.21 9.68 -11.06
N LEU A 232 13.14 9.86 -9.75
CA LEU A 232 13.62 8.88 -8.77
C LEU A 232 12.83 7.56 -8.84
N MET A 233 11.53 7.61 -9.08
CA MET A 233 10.71 6.41 -9.29
C MET A 233 11.09 5.70 -10.60
N PHE A 234 11.29 6.43 -11.69
CA PHE A 234 11.71 5.86 -12.99
C PHE A 234 13.12 5.24 -12.94
N SER A 235 14.02 5.77 -12.12
CA SER A 235 15.38 5.21 -11.98
C SER A 235 15.40 3.83 -11.32
N GLY A 236 14.32 3.43 -10.63
CA GLY A 236 14.25 2.19 -9.87
C GLY A 236 14.95 2.23 -8.49
N VAL A 237 15.74 3.26 -8.20
CA VAL A 237 16.46 3.39 -6.92
C VAL A 237 15.47 3.45 -5.76
N LEU A 238 14.42 4.26 -5.90
CA LEU A 238 13.39 4.39 -4.86
C LEU A 238 12.70 3.06 -4.58
N ILE A 239 12.38 2.30 -5.64
CA ILE A 239 11.75 0.97 -5.51
C ILE A 239 12.65 0.03 -4.71
N SER A 240 13.95 0.02 -4.98
CA SER A 240 14.91 -0.83 -4.26
C SER A 240 15.01 -0.45 -2.78
N ILE A 241 15.02 0.85 -2.46
CA ILE A 241 15.01 1.34 -1.07
C ILE A 241 13.72 0.92 -0.37
N LEU A 242 12.57 1.13 -1.01
CA LEU A 242 11.27 0.73 -0.45
C LEU A 242 11.21 -0.76 -0.18
N GLN A 243 11.70 -1.61 -1.10
CA GLN A 243 11.71 -3.06 -0.92
C GLN A 243 12.55 -3.50 0.28
N VAL A 244 13.70 -2.87 0.53
CA VAL A 244 14.52 -3.16 1.72
C VAL A 244 13.78 -2.80 2.99
N ILE A 245 13.18 -1.60 3.05
CA ILE A 245 12.47 -1.13 4.25
C ILE A 245 11.20 -1.97 4.49
N THR A 246 10.38 -2.17 3.46
CA THR A 246 9.13 -2.95 3.59
C THR A 246 9.42 -4.40 3.95
N GLY A 247 10.44 -5.02 3.34
CA GLY A 247 10.86 -6.39 3.68
C GLY A 247 11.32 -6.53 5.12
N ALA A 248 12.08 -5.55 5.65
CA ALA A 248 12.51 -5.55 7.04
C ALA A 248 11.33 -5.40 8.01
N VAL A 249 10.41 -4.46 7.74
CA VAL A 249 9.21 -4.23 8.57
C VAL A 249 8.30 -5.46 8.54
N GLU A 250 7.99 -5.98 7.36
CA GLU A 250 7.16 -7.17 7.19
C GLU A 250 7.74 -8.37 7.91
N SER A 251 9.02 -8.64 7.72
CA SER A 251 9.72 -9.76 8.38
C SER A 251 9.68 -9.64 9.91
N GLY A 252 9.84 -8.43 10.46
CA GLY A 252 9.73 -8.17 11.88
C GLY A 252 8.32 -8.47 12.42
N VAL A 253 7.30 -7.93 11.77
CA VAL A 253 5.89 -8.14 12.15
C VAL A 253 5.50 -9.61 12.01
N LEU A 254 5.90 -10.26 10.91
CA LEU A 254 5.60 -11.66 10.65
C LEU A 254 6.23 -12.59 11.71
N ASN A 255 7.48 -12.35 12.12
CA ASN A 255 8.11 -13.10 13.21
C ASN A 255 7.28 -13.01 14.51
N VAL A 256 6.78 -11.81 14.85
CA VAL A 256 5.91 -11.65 16.03
C VAL A 256 4.62 -12.45 15.88
N PHE A 257 3.98 -12.43 14.70
CA PHE A 257 2.74 -13.17 14.47
C PHE A 257 2.94 -14.70 14.51
N LEU A 258 4.01 -15.19 13.92
CA LEU A 258 4.34 -16.62 13.95
C LEU A 258 4.60 -17.11 15.39
N LEU A 259 5.27 -16.30 16.22
CA LEU A 259 5.45 -16.60 17.64
C LEU A 259 4.11 -16.60 18.39
N LEU A 260 3.22 -15.63 18.14
CA LEU A 260 1.92 -15.55 18.80
C LEU A 260 0.96 -16.68 18.40
N THR A 261 1.05 -17.16 17.16
CA THR A 261 0.20 -18.23 16.64
C THR A 261 0.77 -19.63 16.87
N GLY A 262 2.01 -19.74 17.35
CA GLY A 262 2.68 -21.03 17.56
C GLY A 262 3.03 -21.77 16.26
N THR A 263 3.12 -21.04 15.14
CA THR A 263 3.42 -21.58 13.80
C THR A 263 4.85 -21.21 13.34
N ALA A 264 5.70 -20.76 14.28
CA ALA A 264 7.08 -20.38 14.03
C ALA A 264 7.97 -21.60 13.73
#